data_967a3873a6c9696e4f616cb5fcc39893
#
_entry.id   967a3873a6c9696e4f616cb5fcc39893
#
_cell.length_a   1.000
_cell.length_b   1.000
_cell.length_c   1.000
_cell.angle_alpha   90.00
_cell.angle_beta   90.00
_cell.angle_gamma   90.00
#
_symmetry.space_group_name_H-M   'P 1'
#
loop_
_entity.id
_entity.type
_entity.pdbx_description
1 polymer ?
#
loop_
_entity_poly.entity_id
_entity_poly.type
_entity_poly.pdbx_seq_one_letter_code
_entity_poly.pdbx_strand_id
1 'polypeptide(L)'
;RAREAYVRDLSKEKSRVHHILESCSIKLASVISDIFGNSGMHILNGLLSGISIEEVLRDIPDKRVREKKAEELREALMGKLEVSDIFLIRQSLQIITQLKLRIEELDGEIRSRIASRPMDLKIAMSIPGIGIVSAYTILAEIGNYMDFKKPEQLAMWAGIVPSVYQSADKLITGSITKQGSKHLR
;
A
#
# COMPACT_ATOMS: atom_id res chain seq x y z
N ARG A 1 -11.31 0.13 6.63
CA ARG A 1 -11.68 -1.09 5.84
C ARG A 1 -11.75 -0.79 4.34
N ALA A 2 -12.55 0.20 3.87
CA ALA A 2 -12.63 0.56 2.44
C ALA A 2 -11.28 0.99 1.87
N ARG A 3 -10.53 1.86 2.59
CA ARG A 3 -9.19 2.28 2.21
C ARG A 3 -8.23 1.09 2.03
N GLU A 4 -8.23 0.13 2.96
CA GLU A 4 -7.40 -1.08 2.90
C GLU A 4 -7.75 -1.94 1.67
N ALA A 5 -9.04 -2.06 1.35
CA ALA A 5 -9.48 -2.75 0.14
C ALA A 5 -8.91 -2.09 -1.12
N TYR A 6 -9.01 -0.76 -1.24
CA TYR A 6 -8.45 -0.03 -2.39
C TYR A 6 -6.93 -0.12 -2.48
N VAL A 7 -6.21 -0.09 -1.34
CA VAL A 7 -4.75 -0.29 -1.33
C VAL A 7 -4.38 -1.69 -1.83
N ARG A 8 -5.13 -2.72 -1.44
CA ARG A 8 -4.93 -4.09 -1.91
C ARG A 8 -5.22 -4.23 -3.41
N ASP A 9 -6.29 -3.60 -3.89
CA ASP A 9 -6.65 -3.63 -5.31
C ASP A 9 -5.63 -2.84 -6.15
N LEU A 10 -5.11 -1.72 -5.64
CA LEU A 10 -4.00 -0.99 -6.23
C LEU A 10 -2.75 -1.87 -6.38
N SER A 11 -2.41 -2.65 -5.35
CA SER A 11 -1.27 -3.58 -5.40
C SER A 11 -1.46 -4.68 -6.44
N LYS A 12 -2.68 -5.22 -6.58
CA LYS A 12 -3.01 -6.21 -7.61
C LYS A 12 -2.85 -5.64 -9.02
N GLU A 13 -3.34 -4.41 -9.26
CA GLU A 13 -3.20 -3.78 -10.58
C GLU A 13 -1.74 -3.47 -10.92
N LYS A 14 -0.95 -3.02 -9.95
CA LYS A 14 0.50 -2.87 -10.13
C LYS A 14 1.17 -4.19 -10.48
N SER A 15 0.83 -5.29 -9.78
CA SER A 15 1.35 -6.62 -10.09
C SER A 15 0.96 -7.08 -11.49
N ARG A 16 -0.25 -6.77 -11.95
CA ARG A 16 -0.70 -7.08 -13.33
C ARG A 16 0.19 -6.41 -14.37
N VAL A 17 0.52 -5.12 -14.20
CA VAL A 17 1.44 -4.42 -15.11
C VAL A 17 2.82 -5.08 -15.10
N HIS A 18 3.37 -5.42 -13.92
CA HIS A 18 4.64 -6.15 -13.82
C HIS A 18 4.61 -7.46 -14.63
N HIS A 19 3.57 -8.28 -14.44
CA HIS A 19 3.44 -9.56 -15.15
C HIS A 19 3.37 -9.41 -16.66
N ILE A 20 2.64 -8.40 -17.16
CA ILE A 20 2.58 -8.14 -18.62
C ILE A 20 3.96 -7.75 -19.13
N LEU A 21 4.68 -6.86 -18.46
CA LEU A 21 6.03 -6.46 -18.87
C LEU A 21 7.00 -7.67 -18.87
N GLU A 22 6.96 -8.49 -17.84
CA GLU A 22 7.80 -9.70 -17.73
C GLU A 22 7.49 -10.72 -18.82
N SER A 23 6.21 -10.94 -19.13
CA SER A 23 5.80 -11.84 -20.23
C SER A 23 6.29 -11.36 -21.60
N CYS A 24 6.46 -10.06 -21.77
CA CYS A 24 7.04 -9.43 -22.96
C CYS A 24 8.57 -9.32 -22.92
N SER A 25 9.23 -9.97 -21.95
CA SER A 25 10.68 -9.90 -21.74
C SER A 25 11.20 -8.49 -21.40
N ILE A 26 10.34 -7.63 -20.85
CA ILE A 26 10.71 -6.29 -20.38
C ILE A 26 10.94 -6.34 -18.86
N LYS A 27 12.21 -6.28 -18.46
CA LYS A 27 12.65 -6.45 -17.07
C LYS A 27 12.85 -5.09 -16.35
N LEU A 28 11.98 -4.13 -16.59
CA LEU A 28 12.11 -2.76 -16.05
C LEU A 28 12.25 -2.74 -14.51
N ALA A 29 11.55 -3.63 -13.80
CA ALA A 29 11.60 -3.71 -12.33
C ALA A 29 12.96 -4.20 -11.78
N SER A 30 13.80 -4.83 -12.58
CA SER A 30 15.16 -5.23 -12.15
C SER A 30 16.12 -4.04 -12.06
N VAL A 31 15.83 -2.96 -12.79
CA VAL A 31 16.68 -1.76 -12.86
C VAL A 31 16.07 -0.60 -12.07
N ILE A 32 14.74 -0.40 -12.16
CA ILE A 32 14.02 0.68 -11.49
C ILE A 32 13.22 0.10 -10.33
N SER A 33 13.52 0.56 -9.11
CA SER A 33 12.87 0.08 -7.88
C SER A 33 11.37 0.36 -7.81
N ASP A 34 10.91 1.48 -8.38
CA ASP A 34 9.48 1.83 -8.50
C ASP A 34 9.17 2.22 -9.95
N ILE A 35 8.62 1.29 -10.72
CA ILE A 35 8.20 1.54 -12.10
C ILE A 35 6.98 2.46 -12.22
N PHE A 36 6.28 2.74 -11.11
CA PHE A 36 5.16 3.67 -11.01
C PHE A 36 5.56 5.04 -10.45
N GLY A 37 6.85 5.25 -10.18
CA GLY A 37 7.45 6.55 -9.85
C GLY A 37 7.76 7.36 -11.12
N ASN A 38 8.29 8.58 -10.95
CA ASN A 38 8.47 9.54 -12.06
C ASN A 38 9.28 8.96 -13.23
N SER A 39 10.46 8.39 -12.98
CA SER A 39 11.30 7.82 -14.04
C SER A 39 10.69 6.56 -14.65
N GLY A 40 10.09 5.68 -13.82
CA GLY A 40 9.43 4.48 -14.30
C GLY A 40 8.22 4.80 -15.17
N MET A 41 7.37 5.73 -14.77
CA MET A 41 6.22 6.18 -15.57
C MET A 41 6.64 6.89 -16.85
N HIS A 42 7.74 7.63 -16.84
CA HIS A 42 8.30 8.22 -18.06
C HIS A 42 8.66 7.12 -19.08
N ILE A 43 9.40 6.10 -18.63
CA ILE A 43 9.78 4.96 -19.46
C ILE A 43 8.55 4.19 -19.96
N LEU A 44 7.61 3.86 -19.08
CA LEU A 44 6.38 3.17 -19.45
C LEU A 44 5.59 3.93 -20.50
N ASN A 45 5.37 5.22 -20.30
CA ASN A 45 4.64 6.06 -21.26
C ASN A 45 5.35 6.14 -22.62
N GLY A 46 6.68 6.22 -22.64
CA GLY A 46 7.47 6.17 -23.86
C GLY A 46 7.28 4.85 -24.63
N LEU A 47 7.39 3.72 -23.94
CA LEU A 47 7.16 2.39 -24.52
C LEU A 47 5.74 2.24 -25.07
N LEU A 48 4.73 2.66 -24.30
CA LEU A 48 3.32 2.59 -24.72
C LEU A 48 3.00 3.53 -25.88
N SER A 49 3.81 4.56 -26.11
CA SER A 49 3.66 5.51 -27.22
C SER A 49 4.48 5.13 -28.44
N GLY A 50 5.24 4.02 -28.38
CA GLY A 50 6.11 3.59 -29.47
C GLY A 50 7.31 4.50 -29.72
N ILE A 51 7.71 5.29 -28.71
CA ILE A 51 8.92 6.12 -28.77
C ILE A 51 10.15 5.21 -28.71
N SER A 52 11.20 5.57 -29.45
CA SER A 52 12.44 4.77 -29.45
C SER A 52 13.07 4.72 -28.05
N ILE A 53 13.68 3.58 -27.71
CA ILE A 53 14.33 3.39 -26.40
C ILE A 53 15.36 4.50 -26.15
N GLU A 54 16.14 4.89 -27.17
CA GLU A 54 17.15 5.92 -27.06
C GLU A 54 16.57 7.30 -26.70
N GLU A 55 15.43 7.66 -27.27
CA GLU A 55 14.74 8.91 -26.94
C GLU A 55 14.17 8.86 -25.52
N VAL A 56 13.56 7.73 -25.14
CA VAL A 56 13.02 7.54 -23.80
C VAL A 56 14.13 7.67 -22.74
N LEU A 57 15.28 7.03 -22.98
CA LEU A 57 16.41 7.04 -22.03
C LEU A 57 17.06 8.43 -21.92
N ARG A 58 17.15 9.18 -23.03
CA ARG A 58 17.70 10.55 -23.04
C ARG A 58 16.90 11.52 -22.18
N ASP A 59 15.57 11.35 -22.14
CA ASP A 59 14.67 12.29 -21.51
C ASP A 59 14.18 11.86 -20.12
N ILE A 60 14.81 10.82 -19.50
CA ILE A 60 14.50 10.39 -18.13
C ILE A 60 14.71 11.57 -17.15
N PRO A 61 13.68 11.89 -16.30
CA PRO A 61 13.75 13.04 -15.40
C PRO A 61 14.89 12.95 -14.37
N ASP A 62 15.15 11.76 -13.82
CA ASP A 62 16.21 11.55 -12.84
C ASP A 62 17.57 11.40 -13.51
N LYS A 63 18.46 12.39 -13.28
CA LYS A 63 19.83 12.41 -13.80
C LYS A 63 20.63 11.16 -13.40
N ARG A 64 20.46 10.65 -12.17
CA ARG A 64 21.17 9.45 -11.71
C ARG A 64 20.75 8.21 -12.52
N VAL A 65 19.47 8.05 -12.76
CA VAL A 65 18.94 6.94 -13.55
C VAL A 65 19.44 7.06 -14.98
N ARG A 66 19.32 8.26 -15.56
CA ARG A 66 19.74 8.54 -16.95
C ARG A 66 21.24 8.28 -17.20
N GLU A 67 22.14 8.68 -16.29
CA GLU A 67 23.57 8.56 -16.49
C GLU A 67 24.15 7.23 -16.03
N LYS A 68 23.63 6.64 -14.94
CA LYS A 68 24.24 5.45 -14.34
C LYS A 68 23.57 4.13 -14.72
N LYS A 69 22.32 4.16 -15.20
CA LYS A 69 21.54 2.97 -15.50
C LYS A 69 21.14 2.83 -16.97
N ALA A 70 21.67 3.66 -17.86
CA ALA A 70 21.28 3.68 -19.27
C ALA A 70 21.53 2.33 -19.97
N GLU A 71 22.68 1.70 -19.74
CA GLU A 71 23.01 0.40 -20.36
C GLU A 71 22.12 -0.73 -19.80
N GLU A 72 21.97 -0.77 -18.47
CA GLU A 72 21.09 -1.76 -17.82
C GLU A 72 19.63 -1.61 -18.30
N LEU A 73 19.18 -0.36 -18.52
CA LEU A 73 17.84 -0.09 -19.05
C LEU A 73 17.71 -0.50 -20.51
N ARG A 74 18.73 -0.30 -21.38
CA ARG A 74 18.69 -0.81 -22.76
C ARG A 74 18.47 -2.31 -22.79
N GLU A 75 19.24 -3.05 -22.01
CA GLU A 75 19.11 -4.50 -21.92
C GLU A 75 17.74 -4.90 -21.36
N ALA A 76 17.27 -4.22 -20.29
CA ALA A 76 15.99 -4.52 -19.66
C ALA A 76 14.77 -4.22 -20.56
N LEU A 77 14.91 -3.35 -21.55
CA LEU A 77 13.83 -2.90 -22.44
C LEU A 77 13.86 -3.56 -23.82
N MET A 78 14.70 -4.57 -24.05
CA MET A 78 14.80 -5.26 -25.35
C MET A 78 13.56 -6.06 -25.75
N GLY A 79 12.63 -6.28 -24.82
CA GLY A 79 11.36 -6.95 -25.09
C GLY A 79 10.45 -6.12 -26.01
N LYS A 80 9.40 -6.76 -26.53
CA LYS A 80 8.45 -6.13 -27.44
C LYS A 80 7.04 -6.23 -26.89
N LEU A 81 6.33 -5.10 -26.84
CA LEU A 81 4.91 -5.04 -26.51
C LEU A 81 4.08 -5.20 -27.79
N GLU A 82 3.14 -6.12 -27.76
CA GLU A 82 2.12 -6.23 -28.78
C GLU A 82 0.97 -5.21 -28.49
N VAL A 83 0.12 -4.99 -29.48
CA VAL A 83 -1.02 -4.05 -29.37
C VAL A 83 -1.95 -4.39 -28.20
N SER A 84 -2.16 -5.69 -27.97
CA SER A 84 -2.95 -6.19 -26.84
C SER A 84 -2.31 -5.85 -25.48
N ASP A 85 -0.98 -5.96 -25.36
CA ASP A 85 -0.25 -5.68 -24.12
C ASP A 85 -0.31 -4.20 -23.81
N ILE A 86 -0.08 -3.35 -24.81
CA ILE A 86 -0.21 -1.90 -24.69
C ILE A 86 -1.61 -1.52 -24.20
N PHE A 87 -2.65 -2.14 -24.77
CA PHE A 87 -4.04 -1.88 -24.37
C PHE A 87 -4.26 -2.28 -22.90
N LEU A 88 -3.84 -3.48 -22.49
CA LEU A 88 -4.02 -3.98 -21.13
C LEU A 88 -3.24 -3.15 -20.10
N ILE A 89 -1.99 -2.76 -20.41
CA ILE A 89 -1.21 -1.89 -19.53
C ILE A 89 -1.89 -0.54 -19.37
N ARG A 90 -2.39 0.08 -20.44
CA ARG A 90 -3.11 1.36 -20.37
C ARG A 90 -4.36 1.26 -19.50
N GLN A 91 -5.15 0.18 -19.63
CA GLN A 91 -6.31 -0.05 -18.75
C GLN A 91 -5.89 -0.16 -17.29
N SER A 92 -4.85 -0.95 -16.97
CA SER A 92 -4.35 -1.06 -15.61
C SER A 92 -3.83 0.27 -15.04
N LEU A 93 -3.14 1.10 -15.84
CA LEU A 93 -2.68 2.42 -15.43
C LEU A 93 -3.83 3.38 -15.14
N GLN A 94 -4.93 3.32 -15.89
CA GLN A 94 -6.15 4.09 -15.61
C GLN A 94 -6.77 3.67 -14.28
N ILE A 95 -6.89 2.36 -14.04
CA ILE A 95 -7.42 1.82 -12.78
C ILE A 95 -6.51 2.23 -11.60
N ILE A 96 -5.20 2.13 -11.74
CA ILE A 96 -4.21 2.58 -10.74
C ILE A 96 -4.42 4.06 -10.39
N THR A 97 -4.62 4.91 -11.40
CA THR A 97 -4.87 6.34 -11.19
C THR A 97 -6.17 6.57 -10.43
N GLN A 98 -7.25 5.91 -10.81
CA GLN A 98 -8.53 6.02 -10.11
C GLN A 98 -8.47 5.52 -8.66
N LEU A 99 -7.78 4.40 -8.42
CA LEU A 99 -7.61 3.86 -7.08
C LEU A 99 -6.79 4.80 -6.18
N LYS A 100 -5.73 5.42 -6.71
CA LYS A 100 -4.94 6.44 -5.99
C LYS A 100 -5.83 7.63 -5.57
N LEU A 101 -6.66 8.15 -6.47
CA LEU A 101 -7.59 9.24 -6.17
C LEU A 101 -8.58 8.86 -5.07
N ARG A 102 -9.21 7.68 -5.18
CA ARG A 102 -10.15 7.19 -4.15
C ARG A 102 -9.49 7.01 -2.79
N ILE A 103 -8.24 6.55 -2.75
CA ILE A 103 -7.47 6.42 -1.50
C ILE A 103 -7.23 7.81 -0.90
N GLU A 104 -6.86 8.78 -1.72
CA GLU A 104 -6.61 10.16 -1.28
C GLU A 104 -7.88 10.85 -0.74
N GLU A 105 -9.02 10.67 -1.42
CA GLU A 105 -10.33 11.14 -0.96
C GLU A 105 -10.70 10.54 0.41
N LEU A 106 -10.53 9.22 0.57
CA LEU A 106 -10.76 8.55 1.86
C LEU A 106 -9.81 9.04 2.94
N ASP A 107 -8.54 9.28 2.61
CA ASP A 107 -7.55 9.81 3.55
C ASP A 107 -7.90 11.24 3.98
N GLY A 108 -8.46 12.05 3.07
CA GLY A 108 -9.02 13.37 3.36
C GLY A 108 -10.20 13.30 4.33
N GLU A 109 -11.17 12.44 4.06
CA GLU A 109 -12.33 12.23 4.91
C GLU A 109 -11.96 11.72 6.31
N ILE A 110 -11.03 10.75 6.40
CA ILE A 110 -10.53 10.23 7.66
C ILE A 110 -9.86 11.34 8.47
N ARG A 111 -8.99 12.14 7.84
CA ARG A 111 -8.32 13.29 8.48
C ARG A 111 -9.34 14.30 9.03
N SER A 112 -10.36 14.64 8.23
CA SER A 112 -11.43 15.56 8.63
C SER A 112 -12.16 15.07 9.88
N ARG A 113 -12.56 13.79 9.91
CA ARG A 113 -13.27 13.20 11.06
C ARG A 113 -12.42 13.12 12.32
N ILE A 114 -11.11 12.90 12.20
CA ILE A 114 -10.20 12.80 13.35
C ILE A 114 -9.68 14.17 13.78
N ALA A 115 -9.85 15.22 12.98
CA ALA A 115 -9.44 16.58 13.32
C ALA A 115 -10.06 17.10 14.64
N SER A 116 -11.22 16.61 15.03
CA SER A 116 -11.87 16.91 16.31
C SER A 116 -11.24 16.20 17.53
N ARG A 117 -10.30 15.26 17.30
CA ARG A 117 -9.69 14.40 18.33
C ARG A 117 -8.16 14.45 18.33
N PRO A 118 -7.51 15.63 18.36
CA PRO A 118 -6.07 15.76 18.17
C PRO A 118 -5.25 15.12 19.31
N MET A 119 -5.76 15.12 20.53
CA MET A 119 -5.10 14.50 21.68
C MET A 119 -5.09 12.99 21.58
N ASP A 120 -6.20 12.38 21.17
CA ASP A 120 -6.29 10.93 20.97
C ASP A 120 -5.33 10.47 19.89
N LEU A 121 -5.21 11.22 18.79
CA LEU A 121 -4.26 10.97 17.73
C LEU A 121 -2.81 11.03 18.25
N LYS A 122 -2.48 12.05 19.02
CA LYS A 122 -1.15 12.21 19.62
C LYS A 122 -0.83 11.05 20.56
N ILE A 123 -1.78 10.61 21.39
CA ILE A 123 -1.64 9.46 22.28
C ILE A 123 -1.41 8.17 21.47
N ALA A 124 -2.23 7.90 20.46
CA ALA A 124 -2.05 6.71 19.63
C ALA A 124 -0.69 6.69 18.94
N MET A 125 -0.22 7.83 18.42
CA MET A 125 1.08 7.95 17.74
C MET A 125 2.28 7.96 18.69
N SER A 126 2.09 8.13 19.99
CA SER A 126 3.18 8.03 20.98
C SER A 126 3.65 6.59 21.20
N ILE A 127 2.88 5.62 20.77
CA ILE A 127 3.25 4.20 20.85
C ILE A 127 4.28 3.89 19.74
N PRO A 128 5.47 3.36 20.10
CA PRO A 128 6.47 3.00 19.11
C PRO A 128 5.94 2.05 18.02
N GLY A 129 6.18 2.38 16.76
CA GLY A 129 5.71 1.61 15.62
C GLY A 129 4.29 1.98 15.13
N ILE A 130 3.55 2.83 15.83
CA ILE A 130 2.25 3.32 15.38
C ILE A 130 2.44 4.58 14.52
N GLY A 131 2.31 4.41 13.20
CA GLY A 131 2.26 5.53 12.26
C GLY A 131 0.84 6.12 12.14
N ILE A 132 0.72 7.22 11.39
CA ILE A 132 -0.53 7.98 11.24
C ILE A 132 -1.70 7.11 10.74
N VAL A 133 -1.47 6.21 9.77
CA VAL A 133 -2.50 5.32 9.23
C VAL A 133 -2.98 4.30 10.26
N SER A 134 -2.04 3.72 11.03
CA SER A 134 -2.37 2.79 12.12
C SER A 134 -3.16 3.51 13.23
N ALA A 135 -2.74 4.73 13.60
CA ALA A 135 -3.45 5.54 14.58
C ALA A 135 -4.89 5.85 14.13
N TYR A 136 -5.10 6.22 12.87
CA TYR A 136 -6.44 6.41 12.32
C TYR A 136 -7.29 5.13 12.38
N THR A 137 -6.69 3.99 12.06
CA THR A 137 -7.38 2.70 12.12
C THR A 137 -7.80 2.37 13.56
N ILE A 138 -6.89 2.55 14.52
CA ILE A 138 -7.14 2.33 15.95
C ILE A 138 -8.30 3.21 16.42
N LEU A 139 -8.23 4.52 16.16
CA LEU A 139 -9.26 5.47 16.59
C LEU A 139 -10.63 5.20 15.93
N ALA A 140 -10.64 4.77 14.66
CA ALA A 140 -11.86 4.44 13.95
C ALA A 140 -12.50 3.14 14.45
N GLU A 141 -11.69 2.13 14.80
CA GLU A 141 -12.19 0.85 15.32
C GLU A 141 -12.66 0.96 16.78
N ILE A 142 -11.95 1.72 17.63
CA ILE A 142 -12.34 1.93 19.03
C ILE A 142 -13.59 2.81 19.14
N GLY A 143 -13.72 3.80 18.25
CA GLY A 143 -14.82 4.77 18.34
C GLY A 143 -14.66 5.68 19.56
N ASN A 144 -15.64 5.66 20.49
CA ASN A 144 -15.59 6.39 21.74
C ASN A 144 -14.95 5.53 22.84
N TYR A 145 -13.72 5.85 23.23
CA TYR A 145 -13.01 5.10 24.28
C TYR A 145 -13.66 5.24 25.67
N MET A 146 -14.50 6.25 25.90
CA MET A 146 -15.24 6.44 27.15
C MET A 146 -16.31 5.34 27.38
N ASP A 147 -16.64 4.55 26.36
CA ASP A 147 -17.52 3.40 26.47
C ASP A 147 -16.89 2.27 27.30
N PHE A 148 -15.57 2.32 27.48
CA PHE A 148 -14.81 1.35 28.30
C PHE A 148 -14.45 1.97 29.65
N LYS A 149 -14.99 1.40 30.74
CA LYS A 149 -14.73 1.88 32.11
C LYS A 149 -13.27 1.64 32.57
N LYS A 150 -12.61 0.65 32.00
CA LYS A 150 -11.23 0.24 32.34
C LYS A 150 -10.46 -0.18 31.09
N PRO A 151 -9.14 0.01 31.05
CA PRO A 151 -8.28 -0.39 29.94
C PRO A 151 -8.38 -1.88 29.60
N GLU A 152 -8.58 -2.73 30.61
CA GLU A 152 -8.69 -4.17 30.44
C GLU A 152 -9.95 -4.55 29.60
N GLN A 153 -11.03 -3.79 29.72
CA GLN A 153 -12.24 -4.01 28.93
C GLN A 153 -11.98 -3.73 27.44
N LEU A 154 -11.23 -2.67 27.14
CA LEU A 154 -10.81 -2.38 25.77
C LEU A 154 -9.90 -3.48 25.23
N ALA A 155 -8.93 -3.95 26.01
CA ALA A 155 -8.03 -5.04 25.63
C ALA A 155 -8.80 -6.35 25.37
N MET A 156 -9.77 -6.68 26.19
CA MET A 156 -10.66 -7.84 26.02
C MET A 156 -11.50 -7.68 24.73
N TRP A 157 -12.10 -6.52 24.54
CA TRP A 157 -12.91 -6.22 23.35
C TRP A 157 -12.07 -6.28 22.07
N ALA A 158 -10.83 -5.81 22.12
CA ALA A 158 -9.88 -5.91 21.00
C ALA A 158 -9.39 -7.35 20.75
N GLY A 159 -9.59 -8.27 21.71
CA GLY A 159 -9.15 -9.65 21.59
C GLY A 159 -7.64 -9.85 21.70
N ILE A 160 -6.95 -8.92 22.38
CA ILE A 160 -5.48 -8.97 22.61
C ILE A 160 -5.10 -9.55 23.97
N VAL A 161 -6.08 -9.94 24.79
CA VAL A 161 -5.84 -10.63 26.07
C VAL A 161 -5.64 -12.13 25.83
N PRO A 162 -4.81 -12.80 26.63
CA PRO A 162 -4.66 -14.25 26.56
C PRO A 162 -5.97 -14.95 26.95
N SER A 163 -6.24 -16.06 26.31
CA SER A 163 -7.31 -16.96 26.77
C SER A 163 -6.86 -17.61 28.09
N VAL A 164 -7.76 -17.61 29.08
CA VAL A 164 -7.51 -18.22 30.39
C VAL A 164 -8.55 -19.30 30.59
N TYR A 165 -8.09 -20.50 30.85
CA TYR A 165 -8.93 -21.62 31.28
C TYR A 165 -8.48 -22.04 32.67
N GLN A 166 -9.42 -22.00 33.61
CA GLN A 166 -9.18 -22.41 34.98
C GLN A 166 -10.13 -23.57 35.33
N SER A 167 -9.58 -24.70 35.77
CA SER A 167 -10.31 -25.84 36.29
C SER A 167 -9.67 -26.30 37.58
N ALA A 168 -10.39 -26.15 38.66
CA ALA A 168 -9.90 -26.40 40.02
C ALA A 168 -8.57 -25.67 40.28
N ASP A 169 -7.49 -26.41 40.57
CA ASP A 169 -6.17 -25.82 40.86
C ASP A 169 -5.26 -25.58 39.64
N LYS A 170 -5.79 -25.87 38.42
CA LYS A 170 -5.00 -25.68 37.18
C LYS A 170 -5.42 -24.42 36.43
N LEU A 171 -4.52 -23.46 36.31
CA LEU A 171 -4.66 -22.31 35.47
C LEU A 171 -3.85 -22.52 34.16
N ILE A 172 -4.52 -22.53 33.02
CA ILE A 172 -3.90 -22.65 31.71
C ILE A 172 -4.10 -21.34 30.98
N THR A 173 -3.01 -20.67 30.68
CA THR A 173 -2.99 -19.47 29.82
C THR A 173 -2.64 -19.87 28.40
N GLY A 174 -3.53 -19.52 27.46
CA GLY A 174 -3.33 -19.75 26.03
C GLY A 174 -2.86 -18.52 25.27
N SER A 175 -2.89 -18.59 23.96
CA SER A 175 -2.64 -17.44 23.07
C SER A 175 -3.77 -16.40 23.18
N ILE A 176 -3.57 -15.22 22.57
CA ILE A 176 -4.61 -14.17 22.53
C ILE A 176 -5.91 -14.70 21.94
N THR A 177 -7.05 -14.23 22.46
CA THR A 177 -8.39 -14.75 22.11
C THR A 177 -8.76 -14.53 20.66
N LYS A 178 -8.25 -13.47 20.01
CA LYS A 178 -8.53 -13.07 18.62
C LYS A 178 -10.02 -12.83 18.30
N GLN A 179 -10.85 -12.64 19.32
CA GLN A 179 -12.30 -12.46 19.16
C GLN A 179 -12.70 -11.04 18.73
N GLY A 180 -11.79 -10.07 18.88
CA GLY A 180 -12.03 -8.67 18.51
C GLY A 180 -11.67 -8.32 17.06
N SER A 181 -11.63 -7.02 16.77
CA SER A 181 -11.29 -6.52 15.44
C SER A 181 -9.89 -6.96 15.01
N LYS A 182 -9.80 -7.59 13.83
CA LYS A 182 -8.52 -7.96 13.23
C LYS A 182 -7.63 -6.74 12.88
N HIS A 183 -8.21 -5.54 12.82
CA HIS A 183 -7.51 -4.29 12.51
C HIS A 183 -6.86 -3.65 13.74
N LEU A 184 -7.15 -4.16 14.95
CA LEU A 184 -6.52 -3.75 16.22
C LEU A 184 -5.40 -4.69 16.67
N ARG A 185 -5.23 -5.82 16.03
CA ARG A 185 -4.26 -6.88 16.38
C ARG A 185 -3.03 -6.85 15.50
#